data_aaa7d7438288cd9580de28880dd445c7
#
_entry.id   aaa7d7438288cd9580de28880dd445c7
#
_cell.length_a   1.000
_cell.length_b   1.000
_cell.length_c   1.000
_cell.angle_alpha   90.00
_cell.angle_beta   90.00
_cell.angle_gamma   90.00
#
_symmetry.space_group_name_H-M   'P 1'
#
loop_
_entity.id
_entity.type
_entity.pdbx_description
1 polymer ?
#
loop_
_entity_poly.entity_id
_entity_poly.type
_entity_poly.pdbx_seq_one_letter_code
_entity_poly.pdbx_strand_id
1 'polypeptide(L)'
;MPYGGDVWVIHRNSAAREMLGDGRFVREPFRTGERVVPYFLDFPDFLKTTLQFEDPPHHTKLRKLVQRSISPKRVKAMRDSAVAFANELIDAMVAKGPPANLVHDYAIALPIQMLSNLLGVPPEDREKFEKWSHSTLSVAGMTEDEIAANMMELAIYMSGLIAQRRAEPRDDLLSALAAARDKDDTLTDDEILTMAILLIVGGFDNTANFITIGILSLLRNDDQRELFLSDIDGLAATAAEEVLRHGRMQMGLPVAGGGGLVPFVATEDVEIDGRVIAAGEAVLVDPSAAGHDPQAVETPERMDITRQNNPHLTLSYGVHHCLGAPLARMELQVGLSEIFRRLPGLKSEGPAEIDMNNLTQPVTNLPVSW
;
A
#
# COMPACT_ATOMS: atom_id res chain seq x y z
N MET A 1 20.64 -3.22 -11.34
CA MET A 1 19.20 -3.62 -11.25
C MET A 1 19.04 -5.03 -11.82
N PRO A 2 18.07 -5.84 -11.37
CA PRO A 2 17.91 -7.24 -11.82
C PRO A 2 17.84 -7.41 -13.35
N TYR A 3 17.21 -6.47 -14.06
CA TYR A 3 17.03 -6.54 -15.52
C TYR A 3 17.90 -5.55 -16.29
N GLY A 4 19.02 -5.14 -15.71
CA GLY A 4 20.03 -4.29 -16.34
C GLY A 4 19.91 -2.81 -16.05
N GLY A 5 20.99 -2.08 -16.33
CA GLY A 5 21.10 -0.65 -16.12
C GLY A 5 21.39 -0.26 -14.66
N ASP A 6 21.95 0.93 -14.53
CA ASP A 6 22.20 1.56 -13.24
C ASP A 6 21.02 2.44 -12.84
N VAL A 7 20.81 2.58 -11.53
CA VAL A 7 19.79 3.45 -10.95
C VAL A 7 20.38 4.15 -9.72
N TRP A 8 20.12 5.41 -9.59
CA TRP A 8 20.37 6.14 -8.35
C TRP A 8 19.40 5.68 -7.27
N VAL A 9 19.91 5.39 -6.08
CA VAL A 9 19.07 5.08 -4.92
C VAL A 9 19.31 6.15 -3.85
N ILE A 10 18.24 6.87 -3.50
CA ILE A 10 18.29 7.94 -2.51
C ILE A 10 17.89 7.37 -1.15
N HIS A 11 18.79 7.49 -0.17
CA HIS A 11 18.63 6.97 1.19
C HIS A 11 18.36 8.05 2.23
N ARG A 12 18.80 9.30 1.99
CA ARG A 12 18.61 10.41 2.93
C ARG A 12 17.19 10.98 2.84
N ASN A 13 16.56 11.24 3.98
CA ASN A 13 15.20 11.75 4.04
C ASN A 13 15.03 13.09 3.34
N SER A 14 15.96 14.05 3.58
CA SER A 14 15.91 15.38 2.96
C SER A 14 16.04 15.31 1.43
N ALA A 15 17.03 14.55 0.92
CA ALA A 15 17.26 14.37 -0.50
C ALA A 15 16.08 13.64 -1.20
N ALA A 16 15.48 12.67 -0.52
CA ALA A 16 14.29 11.97 -1.00
C ALA A 16 13.09 12.90 -1.13
N ARG A 17 12.86 13.78 -0.14
CA ARG A 17 11.78 14.79 -0.20
C ARG A 17 12.03 15.83 -1.29
N GLU A 18 13.26 16.26 -1.45
CA GLU A 18 13.66 17.17 -2.51
C GLU A 18 13.35 16.57 -3.87
N MET A 19 13.84 15.36 -4.16
CA MET A 19 13.61 14.67 -5.43
C MET A 19 12.13 14.40 -5.68
N LEU A 20 11.39 13.86 -4.69
CA LEU A 20 9.97 13.55 -4.84
C LEU A 20 9.07 14.79 -5.00
N GLY A 21 9.55 15.96 -4.60
CA GLY A 21 8.88 17.24 -4.77
C GLY A 21 9.23 17.97 -6.06
N ASP A 22 10.24 17.49 -6.80
CA ASP A 22 10.77 18.16 -8.00
C ASP A 22 10.12 17.60 -9.28
N GLY A 23 9.42 18.46 -10.02
CA GLY A 23 8.72 18.09 -11.26
C GLY A 23 9.64 17.73 -12.43
N ARG A 24 10.96 17.85 -12.28
CA ARG A 24 11.94 17.40 -13.28
C ARG A 24 12.17 15.89 -13.24
N PHE A 25 11.68 15.21 -12.21
CA PHE A 25 11.67 13.75 -12.11
C PHE A 25 10.30 13.23 -12.53
N VAL A 26 10.25 12.49 -13.65
CA VAL A 26 9.03 12.04 -14.31
C VAL A 26 8.99 10.51 -14.44
N ARG A 27 7.81 9.97 -14.69
CA ARG A 27 7.57 8.54 -14.95
C ARG A 27 7.20 8.23 -16.40
N GLU A 28 6.95 9.22 -17.21
CA GLU A 28 6.56 9.07 -18.61
C GLU A 28 7.46 8.12 -19.41
N PRO A 29 8.81 8.10 -19.28
CA PRO A 29 9.65 7.16 -20.02
C PRO A 29 9.35 5.69 -19.75
N PHE A 30 8.81 5.35 -18.57
CA PHE A 30 8.34 3.99 -18.28
C PHE A 30 6.96 3.73 -18.88
N ARG A 31 6.08 4.72 -18.90
CA ARG A 31 4.76 4.65 -19.51
C ARG A 31 4.84 4.45 -21.02
N THR A 32 5.72 5.21 -21.69
CA THR A 32 5.90 5.14 -23.15
C THR A 32 6.71 3.91 -23.63
N GLY A 33 7.35 3.20 -22.70
CA GLY A 33 8.21 2.06 -23.02
C GLY A 33 9.63 2.43 -23.47
N GLU A 34 10.01 3.71 -23.37
CA GLU A 34 11.40 4.15 -23.59
C GLU A 34 12.35 3.58 -22.54
N ARG A 35 11.82 3.28 -21.35
CA ARG A 35 12.51 2.62 -20.25
C ARG A 35 11.72 1.41 -19.76
N VAL A 36 12.45 0.36 -19.40
CA VAL A 36 11.86 -0.85 -18.78
C VAL A 36 11.79 -0.64 -17.27
N VAL A 37 10.67 -1.04 -16.65
CA VAL A 37 10.56 -1.06 -15.18
C VAL A 37 11.57 -2.08 -14.64
N PRO A 38 12.48 -1.71 -13.73
CA PRO A 38 13.66 -2.51 -13.39
C PRO A 38 13.38 -3.89 -12.77
N TYR A 39 12.16 -4.13 -12.32
CA TYR A 39 11.75 -5.38 -11.67
C TYR A 39 10.94 -6.31 -12.58
N PHE A 40 10.53 -5.84 -13.76
CA PHE A 40 9.71 -6.60 -14.71
C PHE A 40 10.26 -6.44 -16.12
N LEU A 41 10.53 -7.57 -16.80
CA LEU A 41 10.90 -7.56 -18.21
C LEU A 41 9.72 -7.09 -19.08
N ASP A 42 8.53 -7.61 -18.79
CA ASP A 42 7.29 -7.28 -19.47
C ASP A 42 6.23 -6.82 -18.46
N PHE A 43 6.32 -5.56 -18.06
CA PHE A 43 5.27 -4.95 -17.25
C PHE A 43 4.01 -4.79 -18.09
N PRO A 44 2.86 -5.35 -17.66
CA PRO A 44 1.65 -5.32 -18.47
C PRO A 44 1.27 -3.90 -18.91
N ASP A 45 1.04 -3.70 -20.20
CA ASP A 45 0.81 -2.36 -20.78
C ASP A 45 -0.35 -1.62 -20.13
N PHE A 46 -1.41 -2.32 -19.71
CA PHE A 46 -2.54 -1.69 -19.05
C PHE A 46 -2.16 -1.08 -17.68
N LEU A 47 -1.16 -1.63 -16.98
CA LEU A 47 -0.66 -1.05 -15.72
C LEU A 47 0.16 0.22 -15.98
N LYS A 48 0.76 0.38 -17.15
CA LYS A 48 1.50 1.60 -17.54
C LYS A 48 0.57 2.80 -17.72
N THR A 49 -0.73 2.56 -17.94
CA THR A 49 -1.75 3.62 -18.06
C THR A 49 -2.40 3.99 -16.73
N THR A 50 -1.93 3.42 -15.62
CA THR A 50 -2.44 3.77 -14.29
C THR A 50 -1.88 5.09 -13.79
N LEU A 51 -2.60 5.71 -12.84
CA LEU A 51 -2.18 6.95 -12.15
C LEU A 51 -0.73 6.92 -11.66
N GLN A 52 -0.20 5.72 -11.37
CA GLN A 52 1.15 5.54 -10.86
C GLN A 52 2.23 5.90 -11.88
N PHE A 53 1.95 5.80 -13.18
CA PHE A 53 2.88 6.09 -14.28
C PHE A 53 2.60 7.43 -14.97
N GLU A 54 1.53 8.12 -14.57
CA GLU A 54 1.17 9.42 -15.13
C GLU A 54 1.92 10.55 -14.44
N ASP A 55 2.23 11.59 -15.20
CA ASP A 55 2.79 12.84 -14.70
C ASP A 55 1.79 14.00 -14.82
N PRO A 56 1.95 15.10 -14.05
CA PRO A 56 1.15 16.29 -14.25
C PRO A 56 1.27 16.84 -15.70
N PRO A 57 0.20 17.35 -16.33
CA PRO A 57 -1.10 17.69 -15.71
C PRO A 57 -2.11 16.51 -15.65
N HIS A 58 -1.92 15.44 -16.44
CA HIS A 58 -2.88 14.35 -16.56
C HIS A 58 -3.04 13.59 -15.21
N HIS A 59 -1.93 13.26 -14.55
CA HIS A 59 -1.92 12.74 -13.19
C HIS A 59 -2.82 13.54 -12.24
N THR A 60 -2.68 14.88 -12.28
CA THR A 60 -3.43 15.78 -11.38
C THR A 60 -4.94 15.68 -11.62
N LYS A 61 -5.36 15.56 -12.88
CA LYS A 61 -6.76 15.40 -13.28
C LYS A 61 -7.33 14.09 -12.72
N LEU A 62 -6.68 12.96 -13.00
CA LEU A 62 -7.11 11.64 -12.53
C LEU A 62 -7.16 11.57 -11.01
N ARG A 63 -6.10 12.07 -10.34
CA ARG A 63 -6.01 12.07 -8.88
C ARG A 63 -7.15 12.82 -8.21
N LYS A 64 -7.52 14.01 -8.71
CA LYS A 64 -8.60 14.82 -8.14
C LYS A 64 -9.94 14.09 -8.12
N LEU A 65 -10.22 13.27 -9.12
CA LEU A 65 -11.47 12.53 -9.22
C LEU A 65 -11.58 11.47 -8.12
N VAL A 66 -10.53 10.69 -7.94
CA VAL A 66 -10.50 9.62 -6.93
C VAL A 66 -10.39 10.17 -5.51
N GLN A 67 -9.59 11.22 -5.31
CA GLN A 67 -9.31 11.79 -3.99
C GLN A 67 -10.58 12.30 -3.26
N ARG A 68 -11.61 12.70 -4.00
CA ARG A 68 -12.90 13.10 -3.40
C ARG A 68 -13.58 11.94 -2.65
N SER A 69 -13.43 10.72 -3.18
CA SER A 69 -14.04 9.52 -2.59
C SER A 69 -13.21 8.86 -1.50
N ILE A 70 -11.91 9.22 -1.41
CA ILE A 70 -10.99 8.76 -0.36
C ILE A 70 -10.57 9.95 0.54
N SER A 71 -11.45 10.93 0.66
CA SER A 71 -11.17 12.10 1.50
C SER A 71 -11.10 11.72 2.98
N PRO A 72 -10.32 12.44 3.82
CA PRO A 72 -10.24 12.17 5.25
C PRO A 72 -11.60 12.15 5.95
N LYS A 73 -12.55 12.99 5.49
CA LYS A 73 -13.92 13.01 6.02
C LYS A 73 -14.66 11.71 5.74
N ARG A 74 -14.55 11.17 4.51
CA ARG A 74 -15.22 9.91 4.13
C ARG A 74 -14.58 8.72 4.85
N VAL A 75 -13.25 8.69 4.89
CA VAL A 75 -12.51 7.66 5.62
C VAL A 75 -12.86 7.65 7.11
N LYS A 76 -13.00 8.84 7.74
CA LYS A 76 -13.46 8.93 9.13
C LYS A 76 -14.86 8.30 9.32
N ALA A 77 -15.77 8.48 8.36
CA ALA A 77 -17.09 7.86 8.41
C ALA A 77 -17.07 6.33 8.25
N MET A 78 -16.01 5.78 7.68
CA MET A 78 -15.83 4.32 7.52
C MET A 78 -15.23 3.65 8.77
N ARG A 79 -14.75 4.42 9.75
CA ARG A 79 -14.05 3.87 10.93
C ARG A 79 -14.91 2.89 11.73
N ASP A 80 -16.21 3.19 11.93
CA ASP A 80 -17.10 2.31 12.68
C ASP A 80 -17.29 0.96 11.97
N SER A 81 -17.37 0.98 10.63
CA SER A 81 -17.41 -0.25 9.83
C SER A 81 -16.10 -1.04 9.94
N ALA A 82 -14.95 -0.36 9.94
CA ALA A 82 -13.65 -1.02 10.11
C ALA A 82 -13.54 -1.69 11.48
N VAL A 83 -14.00 -1.01 12.55
CA VAL A 83 -14.05 -1.59 13.91
C VAL A 83 -14.97 -2.80 13.96
N ALA A 84 -16.15 -2.71 13.35
CA ALA A 84 -17.09 -3.83 13.28
C ALA A 84 -16.47 -5.04 12.56
N PHE A 85 -15.89 -4.83 11.38
CA PHE A 85 -15.22 -5.90 10.62
C PHE A 85 -14.03 -6.51 11.40
N ALA A 86 -13.19 -5.69 12.02
CA ALA A 86 -12.09 -6.18 12.84
C ALA A 86 -12.60 -7.09 13.98
N ASN A 87 -13.67 -6.69 14.65
CA ASN A 87 -14.26 -7.49 15.74
C ASN A 87 -14.91 -8.77 15.22
N GLU A 88 -15.60 -8.78 14.08
CA GLU A 88 -16.15 -10.00 13.45
C GLU A 88 -15.03 -11.01 13.13
N LEU A 89 -13.90 -10.54 12.59
CA LEU A 89 -12.74 -11.38 12.29
C LEU A 89 -12.11 -11.96 13.56
N ILE A 90 -11.98 -11.16 14.62
CA ILE A 90 -11.47 -11.62 15.92
C ILE A 90 -12.41 -12.66 16.54
N ASP A 91 -13.73 -12.43 16.46
CA ASP A 91 -14.73 -13.40 16.95
C ASP A 91 -14.62 -14.74 16.21
N ALA A 92 -14.41 -14.70 14.88
CA ALA A 92 -14.18 -15.90 14.09
C ALA A 92 -12.87 -16.63 14.49
N MET A 93 -11.78 -15.89 14.71
CA MET A 93 -10.52 -16.45 15.21
C MET A 93 -10.70 -17.10 16.57
N VAL A 94 -11.38 -16.43 17.51
CA VAL A 94 -11.64 -16.95 18.87
C VAL A 94 -12.50 -18.19 18.81
N ALA A 95 -13.53 -18.24 17.97
CA ALA A 95 -14.39 -19.41 17.80
C ALA A 95 -13.65 -20.62 17.21
N LYS A 96 -12.69 -20.38 16.30
CA LYS A 96 -11.82 -21.42 15.72
C LYS A 96 -10.81 -21.95 16.74
N GLY A 97 -10.35 -21.09 17.66
CA GLY A 97 -9.34 -21.39 18.68
C GLY A 97 -7.90 -21.35 18.16
N PRO A 98 -6.92 -21.24 19.08
CA PRO A 98 -5.51 -21.21 18.72
C PRO A 98 -4.97 -22.61 18.31
N PRO A 99 -3.88 -22.68 17.50
CA PRO A 99 -3.25 -21.53 16.85
C PRO A 99 -4.08 -21.03 15.66
N ALA A 100 -4.08 -19.69 15.45
CA ALA A 100 -4.66 -19.06 14.28
C ALA A 100 -3.55 -18.50 13.39
N ASN A 101 -3.78 -18.42 12.08
CA ASN A 101 -2.89 -17.68 11.18
C ASN A 101 -3.36 -16.22 11.11
N LEU A 102 -2.65 -15.32 11.81
CA LEU A 102 -2.98 -13.90 11.88
C LEU A 102 -3.09 -13.23 10.50
N VAL A 103 -2.30 -13.69 9.53
CA VAL A 103 -2.29 -13.10 8.17
C VAL A 103 -3.62 -13.35 7.49
N HIS A 104 -4.04 -14.61 7.36
CA HIS A 104 -5.26 -14.97 6.66
C HIS A 104 -6.52 -14.70 7.48
N ASP A 105 -6.49 -15.04 8.77
CA ASP A 105 -7.67 -14.96 9.62
C ASP A 105 -8.02 -13.49 10.00
N TYR A 106 -7.06 -12.53 9.83
CA TYR A 106 -7.27 -11.14 10.23
C TYR A 106 -6.69 -10.08 9.29
N ALA A 107 -5.35 -10.10 9.07
CA ALA A 107 -4.67 -8.95 8.48
C ALA A 107 -5.01 -8.73 7.00
N ILE A 108 -5.22 -9.78 6.22
CA ILE A 108 -5.66 -9.69 4.82
C ILE A 108 -7.16 -9.40 4.75
N ALA A 109 -7.97 -10.05 5.59
CA ALA A 109 -9.42 -9.97 5.50
C ALA A 109 -9.95 -8.56 5.80
N LEU A 110 -9.33 -7.81 6.73
CA LEU A 110 -9.78 -6.46 7.10
C LEU A 110 -9.68 -5.45 5.94
N PRO A 111 -8.52 -5.23 5.29
CA PRO A 111 -8.43 -4.32 4.15
C PRO A 111 -9.28 -4.75 2.94
N ILE A 112 -9.41 -6.06 2.68
CA ILE A 112 -10.28 -6.56 1.61
C ILE A 112 -11.73 -6.17 1.87
N GLN A 113 -12.22 -6.32 3.10
CA GLN A 113 -13.58 -5.91 3.46
C GLN A 113 -13.79 -4.41 3.30
N MET A 114 -12.82 -3.62 3.74
CA MET A 114 -12.86 -2.16 3.63
C MET A 114 -12.84 -1.68 2.19
N LEU A 115 -11.96 -2.26 1.36
CA LEU A 115 -11.86 -1.92 -0.06
C LEU A 115 -13.11 -2.37 -0.84
N SER A 116 -13.62 -3.57 -0.55
CA SER A 116 -14.88 -4.06 -1.13
C SER A 116 -16.05 -3.12 -0.82
N ASN A 117 -16.13 -2.64 0.41
CA ASN A 117 -17.14 -1.67 0.82
C ASN A 117 -16.97 -0.31 0.11
N LEU A 118 -15.72 0.18 0.00
CA LEU A 118 -15.39 1.43 -0.70
C LEU A 118 -15.75 1.38 -2.18
N LEU A 119 -15.42 0.27 -2.86
CA LEU A 119 -15.68 0.06 -4.29
C LEU A 119 -17.11 -0.40 -4.56
N GLY A 120 -17.84 -0.83 -3.54
CA GLY A 120 -19.16 -1.41 -3.70
C GLY A 120 -19.15 -2.84 -4.26
N VAL A 121 -18.07 -3.59 -4.00
CA VAL A 121 -17.90 -4.98 -4.42
C VAL A 121 -18.68 -5.90 -3.48
N PRO A 122 -19.42 -6.89 -4.00
CA PRO A 122 -20.13 -7.88 -3.21
C PRO A 122 -19.19 -8.68 -2.29
N PRO A 123 -19.61 -8.97 -1.03
CA PRO A 123 -18.81 -9.74 -0.08
C PRO A 123 -18.38 -11.14 -0.58
N GLU A 124 -19.22 -11.77 -1.38
CA GLU A 124 -19.02 -13.09 -1.96
C GLU A 124 -17.87 -13.15 -2.97
N ASP A 125 -17.41 -12.01 -3.46
CA ASP A 125 -16.33 -11.94 -4.45
C ASP A 125 -14.94 -11.68 -3.83
N ARG A 126 -14.83 -11.62 -2.49
CA ARG A 126 -13.58 -11.29 -1.77
C ARG A 126 -12.42 -12.25 -2.06
N GLU A 127 -12.68 -13.54 -2.11
CA GLU A 127 -11.66 -14.56 -2.41
C GLU A 127 -11.04 -14.36 -3.81
N LYS A 128 -11.86 -13.91 -4.78
CA LYS A 128 -11.37 -13.57 -6.12
C LYS A 128 -10.41 -12.38 -6.07
N PHE A 129 -10.75 -11.37 -5.27
CA PHE A 129 -9.90 -10.19 -5.09
C PHE A 129 -8.54 -10.54 -4.48
N GLU A 130 -8.51 -11.39 -3.48
CA GLU A 130 -7.27 -11.89 -2.87
C GLU A 130 -6.39 -12.58 -3.91
N LYS A 131 -6.96 -13.53 -4.67
CA LYS A 131 -6.26 -14.24 -5.74
C LYS A 131 -5.66 -13.27 -6.78
N TRP A 132 -6.46 -12.34 -7.29
CA TRP A 132 -6.03 -11.40 -8.32
C TRP A 132 -4.94 -10.47 -7.84
N SER A 133 -5.02 -9.98 -6.62
CA SER A 133 -4.03 -9.07 -6.07
C SER A 133 -2.68 -9.75 -5.84
N HIS A 134 -2.69 -10.95 -5.27
CA HIS A 134 -1.47 -11.74 -5.11
C HIS A 134 -0.79 -12.01 -6.44
N SER A 135 -1.55 -12.33 -7.49
CA SER A 135 -0.98 -12.61 -8.81
C SER A 135 -0.29 -11.40 -9.43
N THR A 136 -0.81 -10.20 -9.21
CA THR A 136 -0.26 -8.96 -9.80
C THR A 136 1.11 -8.59 -9.25
N LEU A 137 1.36 -8.89 -7.99
CA LEU A 137 2.61 -8.55 -7.28
C LEU A 137 3.60 -9.72 -7.22
N SER A 138 3.24 -10.87 -7.76
CA SER A 138 4.11 -12.05 -7.82
C SER A 138 5.23 -11.84 -8.84
N VAL A 139 6.48 -11.92 -8.43
CA VAL A 139 7.68 -11.86 -9.29
C VAL A 139 8.30 -13.23 -9.54
N ALA A 140 7.85 -14.25 -8.78
CA ALA A 140 8.22 -15.65 -8.98
C ALA A 140 7.12 -16.54 -8.40
N GLY A 141 6.96 -17.73 -8.96
CA GLY A 141 5.96 -18.71 -8.49
C GLY A 141 4.68 -18.78 -9.32
N MET A 142 4.47 -17.83 -10.24
CA MET A 142 3.42 -17.87 -11.27
C MET A 142 4.04 -17.66 -12.65
N THR A 143 3.47 -18.28 -13.67
CA THR A 143 3.86 -18.03 -15.05
C THR A 143 3.26 -16.72 -15.56
N GLU A 144 3.87 -16.12 -16.59
CA GLU A 144 3.33 -14.92 -17.25
C GLU A 144 1.89 -15.13 -17.75
N ASP A 145 1.60 -16.32 -18.28
CA ASP A 145 0.25 -16.67 -18.73
C ASP A 145 -0.77 -16.71 -17.58
N GLU A 146 -0.38 -17.20 -16.40
CA GLU A 146 -1.24 -17.22 -15.22
C GLU A 146 -1.48 -15.80 -14.68
N ILE A 147 -0.46 -14.94 -14.68
CA ILE A 147 -0.59 -13.53 -14.30
C ILE A 147 -1.53 -12.83 -15.29
N ALA A 148 -1.31 -13.00 -16.59
CA ALA A 148 -2.14 -12.39 -17.63
C ALA A 148 -3.60 -12.86 -17.55
N ALA A 149 -3.83 -14.15 -17.31
CA ALA A 149 -5.18 -14.71 -17.16
C ALA A 149 -5.91 -14.10 -15.95
N ASN A 150 -5.26 -14.01 -14.77
CA ASN A 150 -5.83 -13.41 -13.58
C ASN A 150 -6.15 -11.92 -13.78
N MET A 151 -5.26 -11.19 -14.47
CA MET A 151 -5.50 -9.78 -14.79
C MET A 151 -6.67 -9.59 -15.75
N MET A 152 -6.82 -10.47 -16.73
CA MET A 152 -7.95 -10.44 -17.64
C MET A 152 -9.27 -10.74 -16.91
N GLU A 153 -9.29 -11.72 -16.00
CA GLU A 153 -10.45 -12.01 -15.15
C GLU A 153 -10.85 -10.80 -14.32
N LEU A 154 -9.87 -10.13 -13.68
CA LEU A 154 -10.09 -8.90 -12.93
C LEU A 154 -10.66 -7.79 -13.80
N ALA A 155 -10.10 -7.57 -14.99
CA ALA A 155 -10.54 -6.52 -15.91
C ALA A 155 -12.00 -6.76 -16.38
N ILE A 156 -12.36 -8.00 -16.74
CA ILE A 156 -13.71 -8.38 -17.13
C ILE A 156 -14.70 -8.14 -15.97
N TYR A 157 -14.34 -8.59 -14.77
CA TYR A 157 -15.15 -8.41 -13.58
C TYR A 157 -15.41 -6.93 -13.29
N MET A 158 -14.35 -6.11 -13.27
CA MET A 158 -14.45 -4.68 -12.98
C MET A 158 -15.24 -3.93 -14.05
N SER A 159 -15.08 -4.28 -15.33
CA SER A 159 -15.89 -3.71 -16.43
C SER A 159 -17.38 -4.00 -16.23
N GLY A 160 -17.72 -5.21 -15.84
CA GLY A 160 -19.10 -5.61 -15.52
C GLY A 160 -19.68 -4.81 -14.34
N LEU A 161 -18.88 -4.64 -13.28
CA LEU A 161 -19.29 -3.90 -12.09
C LEU A 161 -19.46 -2.39 -12.39
N ILE A 162 -18.58 -1.79 -13.19
CA ILE A 162 -18.69 -0.41 -13.65
C ILE A 162 -19.98 -0.22 -14.47
N ALA A 163 -20.27 -1.13 -15.40
CA ALA A 163 -21.49 -1.10 -16.20
C ALA A 163 -22.75 -1.18 -15.31
N GLN A 164 -22.73 -2.05 -14.30
CA GLN A 164 -23.83 -2.14 -13.32
C GLN A 164 -24.00 -0.83 -12.55
N ARG A 165 -22.91 -0.20 -12.09
CA ARG A 165 -22.97 1.08 -11.36
C ARG A 165 -23.45 2.26 -12.21
N ARG A 166 -23.26 2.20 -13.52
CA ARG A 166 -23.86 3.17 -14.43
C ARG A 166 -25.38 3.03 -14.53
N ALA A 167 -25.85 1.77 -14.58
CA ALA A 167 -27.29 1.50 -14.65
C ALA A 167 -27.98 1.74 -13.30
N GLU A 168 -27.32 1.37 -12.21
CA GLU A 168 -27.84 1.44 -10.83
C GLU A 168 -26.78 2.09 -9.90
N PRO A 169 -26.67 3.44 -9.88
CA PRO A 169 -25.71 4.13 -9.02
C PRO A 169 -25.94 3.85 -7.53
N ARG A 170 -24.85 3.67 -6.78
CA ARG A 170 -24.83 3.50 -5.33
C ARG A 170 -23.94 4.55 -4.67
N ASP A 171 -23.93 4.60 -3.34
CA ASP A 171 -22.99 5.46 -2.60
C ASP A 171 -21.61 4.75 -2.45
N ASP A 172 -20.96 4.49 -3.59
CA ASP A 172 -19.65 3.86 -3.67
C ASP A 172 -18.71 4.62 -4.63
N LEU A 173 -17.43 4.24 -4.61
CA LEU A 173 -16.41 4.88 -5.43
C LEU A 173 -16.63 4.63 -6.92
N LEU A 174 -17.02 3.41 -7.30
CA LEU A 174 -17.24 3.07 -8.71
C LEU A 174 -18.38 3.89 -9.31
N SER A 175 -19.49 4.10 -8.57
CA SER A 175 -20.56 4.99 -8.98
C SER A 175 -20.08 6.43 -9.17
N ALA A 176 -19.22 6.92 -8.26
CA ALA A 176 -18.67 8.26 -8.37
C ALA A 176 -17.73 8.41 -9.59
N LEU A 177 -16.92 7.41 -9.88
CA LEU A 177 -16.04 7.38 -11.05
C LEU A 177 -16.84 7.25 -12.36
N ALA A 178 -17.85 6.38 -12.39
CA ALA A 178 -18.74 6.21 -13.55
C ALA A 178 -19.55 7.48 -13.85
N ALA A 179 -20.01 8.20 -12.81
CA ALA A 179 -20.71 9.47 -12.96
C ALA A 179 -19.79 10.62 -13.43
N ALA A 180 -18.50 10.56 -13.09
CA ALA A 180 -17.52 11.57 -13.51
C ALA A 180 -17.32 11.60 -15.03
N ARG A 181 -17.59 10.48 -15.72
CA ARG A 181 -17.54 10.38 -17.18
C ARG A 181 -18.68 11.11 -17.87
N ASP A 182 -19.85 11.17 -17.27
CA ASP A 182 -21.06 11.73 -17.90
C ASP A 182 -21.14 13.27 -17.81
N LYS A 183 -20.13 13.89 -17.17
CA LYS A 183 -19.97 15.35 -17.08
C LYS A 183 -18.73 15.72 -17.85
N ASP A 184 -18.79 16.80 -18.64
CA ASP A 184 -17.80 17.31 -19.60
C ASP A 184 -16.29 17.18 -19.25
N ASP A 185 -15.95 16.64 -18.09
CA ASP A 185 -14.58 16.38 -17.65
C ASP A 185 -14.36 14.89 -17.40
N THR A 186 -13.97 14.21 -18.40
CA THR A 186 -14.30 12.86 -18.74
C THR A 186 -13.15 11.91 -18.52
N LEU A 187 -13.34 10.95 -17.63
CA LEU A 187 -12.59 9.71 -17.68
C LEU A 187 -13.09 8.84 -18.84
N THR A 188 -12.19 8.28 -19.60
CA THR A 188 -12.49 7.20 -20.54
C THR A 188 -12.87 5.93 -19.77
N ASP A 189 -13.48 4.95 -20.44
CA ASP A 189 -13.78 3.65 -19.82
C ASP A 189 -12.51 2.97 -19.33
N ASP A 190 -11.43 3.06 -20.10
CA ASP A 190 -10.14 2.49 -19.77
C ASP A 190 -9.51 3.17 -18.55
N GLU A 191 -9.62 4.51 -18.42
CA GLU A 191 -9.14 5.23 -17.23
C GLU A 191 -9.92 4.84 -15.96
N ILE A 192 -11.24 4.63 -16.05
CA ILE A 192 -12.04 4.16 -14.91
C ILE A 192 -11.63 2.74 -14.53
N LEU A 193 -11.49 1.86 -15.52
CA LEU A 193 -11.11 0.47 -15.30
C LEU A 193 -9.72 0.36 -14.67
N THR A 194 -8.73 1.03 -15.26
CA THR A 194 -7.34 0.99 -14.76
C THR A 194 -7.23 1.60 -13.37
N MET A 195 -8.00 2.67 -13.09
CA MET A 195 -8.07 3.27 -11.76
C MET A 195 -8.66 2.29 -10.73
N ALA A 196 -9.74 1.60 -11.08
CA ALA A 196 -10.36 0.62 -10.20
C ALA A 196 -9.42 -0.56 -9.91
N ILE A 197 -8.73 -1.08 -10.92
CA ILE A 197 -7.71 -2.13 -10.77
C ILE A 197 -6.56 -1.66 -9.89
N LEU A 198 -6.03 -0.44 -10.12
CA LEU A 198 -4.97 0.13 -9.28
C LEU A 198 -5.37 0.21 -7.81
N LEU A 199 -6.61 0.60 -7.52
CA LEU A 199 -7.12 0.69 -6.16
C LEU A 199 -7.26 -0.68 -5.50
N ILE A 200 -7.63 -1.71 -6.26
CA ILE A 200 -7.68 -3.08 -5.76
C ILE A 200 -6.28 -3.56 -5.43
N VAL A 201 -5.39 -3.54 -6.43
CA VAL A 201 -4.02 -4.07 -6.30
C VAL A 201 -3.20 -3.30 -5.26
N GLY A 202 -3.34 -1.97 -5.22
CA GLY A 202 -2.60 -1.12 -4.28
C GLY A 202 -3.22 -1.03 -2.89
N GLY A 203 -4.50 -1.37 -2.74
CA GLY A 203 -5.30 -1.00 -1.57
C GLY A 203 -5.31 -2.01 -0.43
N PHE A 204 -5.09 -3.32 -0.69
CA PHE A 204 -5.19 -4.26 0.41
C PHE A 204 -3.86 -4.93 0.81
N ASP A 205 -3.06 -5.42 -0.14
CA ASP A 205 -1.88 -6.24 0.16
C ASP A 205 -0.85 -5.49 1.01
N ASN A 206 -0.53 -4.25 0.62
CA ASN A 206 0.36 -3.41 1.41
C ASN A 206 -0.18 -3.12 2.81
N THR A 207 -1.47 -2.84 2.94
CA THR A 207 -2.10 -2.54 4.24
C THR A 207 -2.12 -3.79 5.12
N ALA A 208 -2.48 -4.95 4.58
CA ALA A 208 -2.42 -6.23 5.27
C ALA A 208 -1.02 -6.54 5.79
N ASN A 209 -0.01 -6.32 4.94
CA ASN A 209 1.38 -6.52 5.32
C ASN A 209 1.78 -5.58 6.47
N PHE A 210 1.42 -4.29 6.44
CA PHE A 210 1.72 -3.37 7.54
C PHE A 210 0.93 -3.67 8.81
N ILE A 211 -0.29 -4.18 8.74
CA ILE A 211 -1.03 -4.66 9.93
C ILE A 211 -0.28 -5.84 10.55
N THR A 212 0.14 -6.82 9.74
CA THR A 212 0.89 -7.99 10.21
C THR A 212 2.24 -7.58 10.81
N ILE A 213 3.00 -6.75 10.10
CA ILE A 213 4.30 -6.23 10.57
C ILE A 213 4.12 -5.44 11.87
N GLY A 214 3.08 -4.62 11.97
CA GLY A 214 2.79 -3.82 13.16
C GLY A 214 2.50 -4.67 14.38
N ILE A 215 1.65 -5.70 14.23
CA ILE A 215 1.37 -6.64 15.31
C ILE A 215 2.64 -7.40 15.71
N LEU A 216 3.39 -7.94 14.74
CA LEU A 216 4.64 -8.64 15.00
C LEU A 216 5.69 -7.74 15.66
N SER A 217 5.77 -6.47 15.24
CA SER A 217 6.67 -5.49 15.85
C SER A 217 6.35 -5.25 17.32
N LEU A 218 5.08 -5.09 17.66
CA LEU A 218 4.65 -4.97 19.06
C LEU A 218 4.89 -6.26 19.85
N LEU A 219 4.69 -7.44 19.25
CA LEU A 219 5.00 -8.72 19.90
C LEU A 219 6.50 -8.95 20.14
N ARG A 220 7.37 -8.29 19.39
CA ARG A 220 8.84 -8.37 19.54
C ARG A 220 9.44 -7.29 20.45
N ASN A 221 8.64 -6.26 20.81
CA ASN A 221 9.07 -5.15 21.66
C ASN A 221 8.12 -5.06 22.86
N ASP A 222 8.42 -5.80 23.91
CA ASP A 222 7.54 -5.95 25.08
C ASP A 222 7.24 -4.61 25.75
N ASP A 223 8.25 -3.72 25.88
CA ASP A 223 8.08 -2.36 26.44
C ASP A 223 7.09 -1.51 25.62
N GLN A 224 7.15 -1.61 24.30
CA GLN A 224 6.25 -0.88 23.41
C GLN A 224 4.84 -1.48 23.40
N ARG A 225 4.75 -2.82 23.52
CA ARG A 225 3.47 -3.50 23.64
C ARG A 225 2.76 -3.16 24.95
N GLU A 226 3.46 -3.21 26.07
CA GLU A 226 2.91 -2.84 27.38
C GLU A 226 2.44 -1.39 27.40
N LEU A 227 3.25 -0.49 26.83
CA LEU A 227 2.89 0.92 26.66
C LEU A 227 1.62 1.07 25.80
N PHE A 228 1.54 0.38 24.65
CA PHE A 228 0.36 0.39 23.77
C PHE A 228 -0.89 -0.11 24.50
N LEU A 229 -0.78 -1.23 25.23
CA LEU A 229 -1.89 -1.79 26.03
C LEU A 229 -2.36 -0.86 27.13
N SER A 230 -1.49 0.00 27.67
CA SER A 230 -1.85 0.97 28.71
C SER A 230 -2.72 2.12 28.23
N ASP A 231 -2.61 2.50 26.93
CA ASP A 231 -3.41 3.58 26.32
C ASP A 231 -3.57 3.35 24.81
N ILE A 232 -4.36 2.34 24.44
CA ILE A 232 -4.57 1.93 23.05
C ILE A 232 -5.11 3.10 22.21
N ASP A 233 -6.11 3.83 22.73
CA ASP A 233 -6.78 4.89 21.98
C ASP A 233 -5.89 6.12 21.80
N GLY A 234 -5.12 6.48 22.84
CA GLY A 234 -4.19 7.61 22.77
C GLY A 234 -2.97 7.35 21.90
N LEU A 235 -2.52 6.10 21.79
CA LEU A 235 -1.30 5.73 21.07
C LEU A 235 -1.55 5.15 19.66
N ALA A 236 -2.78 4.80 19.29
CA ALA A 236 -3.07 4.16 18.02
C ALA A 236 -2.54 4.94 16.80
N ALA A 237 -2.66 6.26 16.81
CA ALA A 237 -2.22 7.10 15.70
C ALA A 237 -0.70 7.15 15.56
N THR A 238 0.03 7.37 16.65
CA THR A 238 1.49 7.43 16.66
C THR A 238 2.12 6.04 16.44
N ALA A 239 1.51 5.00 16.98
CA ALA A 239 1.92 3.61 16.74
C ALA A 239 1.81 3.24 15.26
N ALA A 240 0.73 3.64 14.59
CA ALA A 240 0.57 3.40 13.15
C ALA A 240 1.67 4.10 12.32
N GLU A 241 1.98 5.36 12.60
CA GLU A 241 3.08 6.07 11.92
C GLU A 241 4.44 5.42 12.20
N GLU A 242 4.68 4.97 13.44
CA GLU A 242 5.92 4.30 13.79
C GLU A 242 6.07 2.93 13.13
N VAL A 243 4.98 2.17 13.02
CA VAL A 243 4.96 0.91 12.26
C VAL A 243 5.28 1.17 10.78
N LEU A 244 4.72 2.20 10.17
CA LEU A 244 5.03 2.60 8.79
C LEU A 244 6.50 2.97 8.61
N ARG A 245 7.11 3.61 9.60
CA ARG A 245 8.53 3.98 9.57
C ARG A 245 9.45 2.78 9.79
N HIS A 246 9.24 2.07 10.89
CA HIS A 246 10.22 1.16 11.48
C HIS A 246 9.97 -0.31 11.14
N GLY A 247 8.73 -0.69 10.87
CA GLY A 247 8.32 -2.11 10.83
C GLY A 247 9.09 -2.98 9.85
N ARG A 248 9.42 -2.49 8.67
CA ARG A 248 10.14 -3.30 7.67
C ARG A 248 11.58 -3.64 8.07
N MET A 249 12.30 -2.73 8.72
CA MET A 249 13.66 -3.01 9.19
C MET A 249 13.70 -4.12 10.25
N GLN A 250 12.69 -4.19 11.11
CA GLN A 250 12.60 -5.28 12.09
C GLN A 250 12.47 -6.67 11.46
N MET A 251 11.98 -6.73 10.23
CA MET A 251 11.84 -7.98 9.49
C MET A 251 13.14 -8.41 8.80
N GLY A 252 14.20 -7.58 8.82
CA GLY A 252 15.44 -7.84 8.10
C GLY A 252 15.27 -7.89 6.59
N LEU A 253 14.21 -7.27 6.07
CA LEU A 253 13.89 -7.29 4.65
C LEU A 253 14.85 -6.40 3.87
N PRO A 254 15.39 -6.89 2.75
CA PRO A 254 16.22 -6.07 1.88
C PRO A 254 15.44 -4.86 1.36
N VAL A 255 16.16 -3.79 1.13
CA VAL A 255 15.68 -2.47 0.73
C VAL A 255 14.81 -2.48 -0.54
N ALA A 256 14.96 -3.47 -1.39
CA ALA A 256 14.41 -3.50 -2.74
C ALA A 256 12.86 -3.52 -2.83
N GLY A 257 12.14 -3.83 -1.74
CA GLY A 257 10.70 -4.05 -1.79
C GLY A 257 9.81 -2.94 -1.21
N GLY A 258 10.33 -1.79 -0.84
CA GLY A 258 9.61 -0.95 0.14
C GLY A 258 9.04 0.38 -0.32
N GLY A 259 8.62 0.65 -1.49
CA GLY A 259 7.93 1.90 -1.78
C GLY A 259 8.37 2.64 -3.03
N GLY A 260 9.28 2.09 -3.77
CA GLY A 260 9.69 2.62 -5.05
C GLY A 260 9.56 1.59 -6.17
N LEU A 261 8.36 1.00 -6.35
CA LEU A 261 8.11 0.04 -7.43
C LEU A 261 8.37 0.64 -8.82
N VAL A 262 8.14 1.95 -8.96
CA VAL A 262 8.34 2.67 -10.20
C VAL A 262 9.38 3.75 -9.97
N PRO A 263 10.54 3.66 -10.62
CA PRO A 263 11.53 4.71 -10.57
C PRO A 263 11.02 5.98 -11.27
N PHE A 264 11.78 7.04 -11.09
CA PHE A 264 11.65 8.28 -11.85
C PHE A 264 12.82 8.39 -12.82
N VAL A 265 12.68 9.26 -13.82
CA VAL A 265 13.74 9.64 -14.76
C VAL A 265 13.95 11.16 -14.69
N ALA A 266 15.19 11.60 -14.57
CA ALA A 266 15.52 13.02 -14.63
C ALA A 266 15.36 13.53 -16.08
N THR A 267 14.62 14.62 -16.27
CA THR A 267 14.43 15.25 -17.61
C THR A 267 15.59 16.16 -18.01
N GLU A 268 16.38 16.59 -17.04
CA GLU A 268 17.59 17.40 -17.20
C GLU A 268 18.59 17.06 -16.10
N ASP A 269 19.80 17.62 -16.14
CA ASP A 269 20.76 17.45 -15.06
C ASP A 269 20.25 18.13 -13.79
N VAL A 270 20.15 17.35 -12.70
CA VAL A 270 19.63 17.83 -11.40
C VAL A 270 20.63 17.51 -10.30
N GLU A 271 21.02 18.50 -9.52
CA GLU A 271 21.84 18.29 -8.33
C GLU A 271 20.93 17.91 -7.14
N ILE A 272 21.19 16.75 -6.52
CA ILE A 272 20.53 16.27 -5.30
C ILE A 272 21.61 15.86 -4.30
N ASP A 273 21.60 16.41 -3.10
CA ASP A 273 22.55 16.11 -2.01
C ASP A 273 24.02 16.17 -2.49
N GLY A 274 24.37 17.20 -3.30
CA GLY A 274 25.73 17.41 -3.81
C GLY A 274 26.16 16.42 -4.91
N ARG A 275 25.22 15.67 -5.50
CA ARG A 275 25.44 14.76 -6.64
C ARG A 275 24.59 15.18 -7.81
N VAL A 276 25.20 15.22 -8.97
CA VAL A 276 24.46 15.47 -10.22
C VAL A 276 23.91 14.17 -10.74
N ILE A 277 22.59 14.13 -10.89
CA ILE A 277 21.84 13.09 -11.60
C ILE A 277 21.65 13.61 -13.02
N ALA A 278 22.22 12.94 -14.00
CA ALA A 278 22.19 13.42 -15.38
C ALA A 278 20.81 13.18 -16.03
N ALA A 279 20.51 13.98 -17.04
CA ALA A 279 19.32 13.80 -17.87
C ALA A 279 19.22 12.37 -18.39
N GLY A 280 18.04 11.75 -18.26
CA GLY A 280 17.78 10.37 -18.66
C GLY A 280 18.20 9.31 -17.64
N GLU A 281 18.85 9.64 -16.53
CA GLU A 281 19.15 8.67 -15.47
C GLU A 281 17.93 8.35 -14.64
N ALA A 282 17.84 7.07 -14.22
CA ALA A 282 16.76 6.58 -13.38
C ALA A 282 17.09 6.75 -11.89
N VAL A 283 16.06 7.06 -11.10
CA VAL A 283 16.16 7.32 -9.66
C VAL A 283 15.09 6.57 -8.89
N LEU A 284 15.49 5.94 -7.80
CA LEU A 284 14.61 5.32 -6.80
C LEU A 284 14.82 5.99 -5.44
N VAL A 285 13.78 6.05 -4.64
CA VAL A 285 13.88 6.36 -3.21
C VAL A 285 13.76 5.07 -2.42
N ASP A 286 14.63 4.91 -1.43
CA ASP A 286 14.49 3.90 -0.40
C ASP A 286 13.77 4.50 0.82
N PRO A 287 12.45 4.29 0.97
CA PRO A 287 11.69 4.89 2.06
C PRO A 287 12.05 4.28 3.42
N SER A 288 12.54 3.03 3.45
CA SER A 288 12.99 2.39 4.69
C SER A 288 14.26 3.06 5.19
N ALA A 289 15.28 3.19 4.34
CA ALA A 289 16.50 3.91 4.70
C ALA A 289 16.24 5.38 5.04
N ALA A 290 15.39 6.06 4.27
CA ALA A 290 15.00 7.44 4.54
C ALA A 290 14.24 7.59 5.87
N GLY A 291 13.47 6.57 6.28
CA GLY A 291 12.81 6.51 7.59
C GLY A 291 13.77 6.22 8.75
N HIS A 292 15.00 5.75 8.46
CA HIS A 292 16.05 5.47 9.43
C HIS A 292 17.25 6.44 9.33
N ASP A 293 17.09 7.53 8.58
CA ASP A 293 18.09 8.59 8.47
C ASP A 293 18.31 9.27 9.83
N PRO A 294 19.52 9.16 10.46
CA PRO A 294 19.77 9.75 11.76
C PRO A 294 19.79 11.29 11.75
N GLN A 295 19.83 11.91 10.57
CA GLN A 295 19.67 13.36 10.43
C GLN A 295 18.21 13.81 10.50
N ALA A 296 17.26 12.90 10.24
CA ALA A 296 15.83 13.19 10.24
C ALA A 296 15.10 12.61 11.47
N VAL A 297 15.62 11.51 12.02
CA VAL A 297 14.98 10.76 13.11
C VAL A 297 16.00 10.51 14.23
N GLU A 298 15.67 10.90 15.43
CA GLU A 298 16.47 10.60 16.61
C GLU A 298 16.34 9.11 16.98
N THR A 299 17.47 8.44 17.28
CA THR A 299 17.52 7.01 17.59
C THR A 299 16.70 6.16 16.61
N PRO A 300 17.04 6.20 15.29
CA PRO A 300 16.17 5.66 14.24
C PRO A 300 15.96 4.15 14.34
N GLU A 301 16.91 3.42 14.92
CA GLU A 301 16.86 1.96 15.10
C GLU A 301 15.90 1.51 16.20
N ARG A 302 15.50 2.44 17.09
CA ARG A 302 14.57 2.13 18.17
C ARG A 302 13.13 2.33 17.71
N MET A 303 12.28 1.34 17.93
CA MET A 303 10.84 1.50 17.84
C MET A 303 10.35 2.37 19.01
N ASP A 304 9.60 3.42 18.71
CA ASP A 304 9.01 4.32 19.69
C ASP A 304 7.64 4.77 19.26
N ILE A 305 6.59 4.10 19.76
CA ILE A 305 5.19 4.38 19.41
C ILE A 305 4.69 5.74 19.92
N THR A 306 5.48 6.47 20.69
CA THR A 306 5.14 7.81 21.17
C THR A 306 5.69 8.92 20.28
N ARG A 307 6.48 8.58 19.25
CA ARG A 307 7.15 9.52 18.37
C ARG A 307 6.16 10.47 17.69
N GLN A 308 6.23 11.77 18.02
CA GLN A 308 5.33 12.79 17.47
C GLN A 308 5.79 13.29 16.10
N ASN A 309 7.08 13.49 15.90
CA ASN A 309 7.65 13.87 14.63
C ASN A 309 8.18 12.62 13.91
N ASN A 310 7.40 12.12 12.99
CA ASN A 310 7.70 10.89 12.26
C ASN A 310 7.75 11.16 10.74
N PRO A 311 8.90 11.61 10.21
CA PRO A 311 9.03 12.06 8.82
C PRO A 311 9.21 10.92 7.82
N HIS A 312 8.62 9.74 8.04
CA HIS A 312 8.77 8.62 7.14
C HIS A 312 8.24 8.90 5.72
N LEU A 313 8.74 8.15 4.74
CA LEU A 313 8.37 8.27 3.33
C LEU A 313 7.72 6.99 2.79
N THR A 314 7.25 6.12 3.65
CA THR A 314 6.58 4.85 3.30
C THR A 314 5.33 5.07 2.44
N LEU A 315 4.65 6.18 2.65
CA LEU A 315 3.50 6.61 1.84
C LEU A 315 3.89 7.59 0.72
N SER A 316 5.19 7.65 0.37
CA SER A 316 5.77 8.57 -0.60
C SER A 316 5.61 10.05 -0.21
N TYR A 317 5.93 10.96 -1.12
CA TYR A 317 5.84 12.41 -0.96
C TYR A 317 5.53 13.08 -2.30
N GLY A 318 5.15 14.37 -2.30
CA GLY A 318 4.90 15.14 -3.52
C GLY A 318 3.65 14.68 -4.28
N VAL A 319 3.71 14.78 -5.60
CA VAL A 319 2.55 14.49 -6.47
C VAL A 319 2.08 13.05 -6.38
N HIS A 320 3.00 12.12 -6.15
CA HIS A 320 2.73 10.69 -5.98
C HIS A 320 2.57 10.25 -4.52
N HIS A 321 2.36 11.17 -3.56
CA HIS A 321 1.98 10.79 -2.20
C HIS A 321 0.81 9.80 -2.24
N CYS A 322 0.87 8.71 -1.47
CA CYS A 322 -0.11 7.64 -1.52
C CYS A 322 -1.55 8.16 -1.47
N LEU A 323 -2.34 7.80 -2.48
CA LEU A 323 -3.74 8.21 -2.60
C LEU A 323 -4.59 7.60 -1.47
N GLY A 324 -4.30 6.34 -1.10
CA GLY A 324 -4.96 5.60 -0.03
C GLY A 324 -4.45 5.91 1.38
N ALA A 325 -3.50 6.85 1.55
CA ALA A 325 -2.87 7.12 2.85
C ALA A 325 -3.85 7.35 4.02
N PRO A 326 -4.96 8.10 3.86
CA PRO A 326 -5.93 8.24 4.94
C PRO A 326 -6.61 6.92 5.33
N LEU A 327 -6.93 6.08 4.33
CA LEU A 327 -7.57 4.77 4.54
C LEU A 327 -6.59 3.80 5.21
N ALA A 328 -5.40 3.64 4.66
CA ALA A 328 -4.36 2.77 5.21
C ALA A 328 -4.00 3.11 6.67
N ARG A 329 -3.88 4.41 7.01
CA ARG A 329 -3.66 4.85 8.39
C ARG A 329 -4.81 4.47 9.31
N MET A 330 -6.05 4.64 8.86
CA MET A 330 -7.23 4.28 9.65
C MET A 330 -7.31 2.77 9.85
N GLU A 331 -7.09 1.99 8.81
CA GLU A 331 -7.10 0.52 8.88
C GLU A 331 -5.97 -0.02 9.78
N LEU A 332 -4.77 0.54 9.68
CA LEU A 332 -3.65 0.17 10.54
C LEU A 332 -3.95 0.50 12.00
N GLN A 333 -4.47 1.70 12.30
CA GLN A 333 -4.89 2.06 13.65
C GLN A 333 -5.94 1.10 14.20
N VAL A 334 -6.99 0.82 13.44
CA VAL A 334 -8.07 -0.09 13.85
C VAL A 334 -7.53 -1.51 13.99
N GLY A 335 -6.77 -1.99 13.00
CA GLY A 335 -6.20 -3.33 13.00
C GLY A 335 -5.32 -3.62 14.22
N LEU A 336 -4.48 -2.65 14.61
CA LEU A 336 -3.68 -2.76 15.83
C LEU A 336 -4.53 -2.65 17.09
N SER A 337 -5.42 -1.66 17.15
CA SER A 337 -6.20 -1.39 18.37
C SER A 337 -7.11 -2.53 18.75
N GLU A 338 -7.89 -3.06 17.81
CA GLU A 338 -8.91 -4.06 18.12
C GLU A 338 -8.30 -5.40 18.45
N ILE A 339 -7.24 -5.85 17.78
CA ILE A 339 -6.59 -7.12 18.09
C ILE A 339 -5.98 -7.12 19.50
N PHE A 340 -5.26 -6.07 19.88
CA PHE A 340 -4.65 -5.97 21.21
C PHE A 340 -5.67 -5.69 22.32
N ARG A 341 -6.75 -4.98 22.01
CA ARG A 341 -7.86 -4.75 22.95
C ARG A 341 -8.58 -6.06 23.31
N ARG A 342 -8.84 -6.88 22.29
CA ARG A 342 -9.59 -8.14 22.45
C ARG A 342 -8.72 -9.30 22.90
N LEU A 343 -7.46 -9.33 22.48
CA LEU A 343 -6.51 -10.39 22.76
C LEU A 343 -5.22 -9.82 23.39
N PRO A 344 -5.27 -9.26 24.60
CA PRO A 344 -4.10 -8.63 25.23
C PRO A 344 -2.97 -9.64 25.53
N GLY A 345 -3.29 -10.94 25.60
CA GLY A 345 -2.34 -12.04 25.75
C GLY A 345 -1.78 -12.58 24.44
N LEU A 346 -2.03 -11.91 23.31
CA LEU A 346 -1.57 -12.35 21.99
C LEU A 346 -0.06 -12.58 21.97
N LYS A 347 0.37 -13.71 21.42
CA LYS A 347 1.78 -14.08 21.26
C LYS A 347 2.00 -14.86 19.98
N SER A 348 3.21 -14.76 19.42
CA SER A 348 3.63 -15.57 18.28
C SER A 348 3.98 -16.98 18.72
N GLU A 349 3.47 -17.99 18.01
CA GLU A 349 3.77 -19.42 18.26
C GLU A 349 4.90 -19.96 17.37
N GLY A 350 5.46 -19.12 16.49
CA GLY A 350 6.55 -19.49 15.59
C GLY A 350 7.09 -18.32 14.80
N PRO A 351 8.08 -18.57 13.95
CA PRO A 351 8.61 -17.54 13.06
C PRO A 351 7.54 -17.10 12.04
N ALA A 352 7.60 -15.83 11.65
CA ALA A 352 6.85 -15.34 10.50
C ALA A 352 7.47 -15.91 9.22
N GLU A 353 6.63 -16.40 8.31
CA GLU A 353 7.05 -16.79 6.96
C GLU A 353 6.86 -15.61 6.02
N ILE A 354 7.85 -15.37 5.15
CA ILE A 354 7.87 -14.24 4.22
C ILE A 354 8.02 -14.78 2.81
N ASP A 355 7.17 -14.34 1.89
CA ASP A 355 7.32 -14.63 0.48
C ASP A 355 8.39 -13.72 -0.14
N MET A 356 9.61 -14.23 -0.23
CA MET A 356 10.75 -13.52 -0.83
C MET A 356 10.65 -13.42 -2.37
N ASN A 357 9.72 -14.14 -2.98
CA ASN A 357 9.49 -14.12 -4.43
C ASN A 357 8.42 -13.09 -4.82
N ASN A 358 7.79 -12.44 -3.87
CA ASN A 358 6.86 -11.36 -4.10
C ASN A 358 7.57 -10.00 -3.96
N LEU A 359 7.21 -9.05 -4.79
CA LEU A 359 7.84 -7.73 -4.83
C LEU A 359 7.64 -6.94 -3.52
N THR A 360 6.50 -7.11 -2.88
CA THR A 360 6.19 -6.49 -1.58
C THR A 360 6.75 -7.27 -0.40
N GLN A 361 7.25 -8.50 -0.65
CA GLN A 361 7.75 -9.42 0.36
C GLN A 361 6.78 -9.53 1.56
N PRO A 362 5.53 -9.94 1.32
CA PRO A 362 4.53 -10.01 2.36
C PRO A 362 4.84 -11.12 3.35
N VAL A 363 4.43 -10.92 4.59
CA VAL A 363 4.32 -12.01 5.55
C VAL A 363 3.13 -12.88 5.14
N THR A 364 3.37 -14.16 4.88
CA THR A 364 2.35 -15.10 4.40
C THR A 364 1.79 -15.98 5.51
N ASN A 365 2.55 -16.16 6.58
CA ASN A 365 2.10 -16.94 7.72
C ASN A 365 2.67 -16.36 9.03
N LEU A 366 1.81 -16.14 10.00
CA LEU A 366 2.17 -15.77 11.36
C LEU A 366 1.25 -16.53 12.34
N PRO A 367 1.69 -17.70 12.86
CA PRO A 367 0.91 -18.43 13.83
C PRO A 367 0.89 -17.70 15.18
N VAL A 368 -0.30 -17.53 15.74
CA VAL A 368 -0.53 -16.82 17.00
C VAL A 368 -1.44 -17.59 17.94
N SER A 369 -1.28 -17.33 19.25
CA SER A 369 -2.21 -17.73 20.31
C SER A 369 -2.45 -16.56 21.28
N TRP A 370 -3.42 -16.70 22.19
CA TRP A 370 -3.84 -15.67 23.14
C TRP A 370 -4.33 -16.25 24.46
#